data_0b8c43c6d6bc6544de977d9579e35d38
#
_entry.id   0b8c43c6d6bc6544de977d9579e35d38
#
_cell.length_a   1.000
_cell.length_b   1.000
_cell.length_c   1.000
_cell.angle_alpha   90.00
_cell.angle_beta   90.00
_cell.angle_gamma   90.00
#
_symmetry.space_group_name_H-M   'P 1'
#
loop_
_entity.id
_entity.type
_entity.pdbx_description
1 polymer ?
#
loop_
_entity_poly.entity_id
_entity_poly.type
_entity_poly.pdbx_seq_one_letter_code
_entity_poly.pdbx_strand_id
1 'polypeptide(L)'
;MCQEVKKTCSCGQKDTTFHLRDNVMGQEVIGRLFCPSCSAAQELDSKTMVKDNNWIIEYDMDLARMFAISKLSMNPAHVSPEFIFDEGYVTWREMYPGETEDITDERNKIIPMKDSDPKEYLAAINTWAVERIQRLKDDGWRKAVRFC
;
A
#
# COMPACT_ATOMS: atom_id res chain seq x y z
N MET A 1 13.11 -10.66 5.49
CA MET A 1 12.91 -9.61 6.51
C MET A 1 12.68 -8.28 5.81
N CYS A 2 11.72 -7.53 6.28
CA CYS A 2 11.38 -6.28 5.63
C CYS A 2 12.04 -5.09 6.34
N GLN A 3 12.59 -4.18 5.56
CA GLN A 3 13.16 -2.93 6.05
C GLN A 3 12.13 -1.81 5.96
N GLU A 4 12.19 -0.89 6.90
CA GLU A 4 11.38 0.33 6.89
C GLU A 4 12.27 1.53 6.63
N VAL A 5 11.82 2.45 5.78
CA VAL A 5 12.52 3.70 5.50
C VAL A 5 11.54 4.87 5.49
N LYS A 6 11.97 5.98 6.06
CA LYS A 6 11.18 7.21 6.08
C LYS A 6 11.57 8.10 4.91
N LYS A 7 10.58 8.59 4.18
CA LYS A 7 10.78 9.53 3.07
C LYS A 7 9.89 10.75 3.23
N THR A 8 10.42 11.89 2.81
CA THR A 8 9.74 13.18 2.90
C THR A 8 9.27 13.60 1.51
N CYS A 9 8.08 14.20 1.43
CA CYS A 9 7.56 14.79 0.21
C CYS A 9 8.55 15.85 -0.33
N SER A 10 8.53 16.06 -1.64
CA SER A 10 9.34 17.08 -2.32
C SER A 10 9.14 18.49 -1.75
N CYS A 11 7.99 18.79 -1.14
CA CYS A 11 7.74 20.06 -0.47
C CYS A 11 8.35 20.18 0.93
N GLY A 12 8.82 19.07 1.51
CA GLY A 12 9.44 19.01 2.83
C GLY A 12 8.45 19.09 4.02
N GLN A 13 7.14 19.17 3.79
CA GLN A 13 6.16 19.38 4.86
C GLN A 13 5.54 18.10 5.40
N LYS A 14 5.48 17.04 4.59
CA LYS A 14 4.89 15.76 5.00
C LYS A 14 5.86 14.62 4.70
N ASP A 15 5.84 13.64 5.56
CA ASP A 15 6.61 12.41 5.39
C ASP A 15 5.75 11.17 5.55
N THR A 16 6.27 10.04 5.10
CA THR A 16 5.65 8.74 5.27
C THR A 16 6.72 7.67 5.40
N THR A 17 6.35 6.53 5.93
CA THR A 17 7.24 5.39 6.09
C THR A 17 6.93 4.34 5.04
N PHE A 18 7.95 3.98 4.28
CA PHE A 18 7.92 2.91 3.31
C PHE A 18 8.37 1.61 3.92
N HIS A 19 7.93 0.57 3.31
CA HIS A 19 8.18 -0.80 3.65
C HIS A 19 8.80 -1.50 2.45
N LEU A 20 9.93 -2.13 2.66
CA LEU A 20 10.70 -2.82 1.62
C LEU A 20 10.63 -4.32 1.86
N ARG A 21 9.76 -5.00 1.11
CA ARG A 21 9.53 -6.44 1.25
C ARG A 21 10.81 -7.21 0.93
N ASP A 22 11.24 -8.01 1.89
CA ASP A 22 12.40 -8.92 1.79
C ASP A 22 13.70 -8.26 1.31
N ASN A 23 13.77 -6.93 1.36
CA ASN A 23 14.90 -6.14 0.86
C ASN A 23 15.27 -6.46 -0.59
N VAL A 24 14.29 -6.84 -1.40
CA VAL A 24 14.50 -7.13 -2.83
C VAL A 24 14.89 -5.87 -3.58
N MET A 25 14.21 -4.76 -3.29
CA MET A 25 14.52 -3.46 -3.87
C MET A 25 14.98 -2.50 -2.77
N GLY A 26 15.99 -1.69 -3.08
CA GLY A 26 16.51 -0.68 -2.15
C GLY A 26 15.65 0.58 -2.13
N GLN A 27 15.87 1.42 -1.11
CA GLN A 27 15.17 2.70 -0.97
C GLN A 27 15.45 3.66 -2.13
N GLU A 28 16.51 3.45 -2.88
CA GLU A 28 16.91 4.25 -4.04
C GLU A 28 15.90 4.14 -5.19
N VAL A 29 15.06 3.11 -5.19
CA VAL A 29 13.96 2.95 -6.15
C VAL A 29 12.91 4.03 -5.99
N ILE A 30 12.80 4.65 -4.81
CA ILE A 30 11.92 5.80 -4.58
C ILE A 30 12.61 7.04 -5.15
N GLY A 31 12.19 7.48 -6.34
CA GLY A 31 12.74 8.66 -6.98
C GLY A 31 12.21 9.95 -6.37
N ARG A 32 10.89 10.16 -6.44
CA ARG A 32 10.20 11.30 -5.86
C ARG A 32 8.92 10.89 -5.18
N LEU A 33 8.51 11.69 -4.19
CA LEU A 33 7.30 11.50 -3.43
C LEU A 33 6.51 12.80 -3.38
N PHE A 34 5.22 12.72 -3.66
CA PHE A 34 4.30 13.86 -3.63
C PHE A 34 3.18 13.60 -2.64
N CYS A 35 3.07 14.45 -1.60
CA CYS A 35 1.98 14.38 -0.64
C CYS A 35 0.65 14.80 -1.28
N PRO A 36 -0.50 14.62 -0.61
CA PRO A 36 -1.80 14.99 -1.19
C PRO A 36 -1.90 16.43 -1.68
N SER A 37 -1.23 17.37 -1.01
CA SER A 37 -1.21 18.76 -1.44
C SER A 37 -0.39 18.98 -2.72
N CYS A 38 0.75 18.30 -2.86
CA CYS A 38 1.61 18.41 -4.04
C CYS A 38 1.07 17.60 -5.21
N SER A 39 0.44 16.46 -4.95
CA SER A 39 -0.08 15.57 -5.99
C SER A 39 -1.22 16.20 -6.80
N ALA A 40 -1.95 17.14 -6.22
CA ALA A 40 -3.02 17.84 -6.91
C ALA A 40 -2.55 18.61 -8.16
N ALA A 41 -1.31 19.08 -8.14
CA ALA A 41 -0.69 19.82 -9.27
C ALA A 41 0.22 18.92 -10.12
N GLN A 42 0.41 17.65 -9.76
CA GLN A 42 1.30 16.73 -10.44
C GLN A 42 0.52 15.87 -11.45
N GLU A 43 0.97 15.88 -12.68
CA GLU A 43 0.46 14.97 -13.70
C GLU A 43 0.97 13.54 -13.44
N LEU A 44 0.07 12.57 -13.45
CA LEU A 44 0.42 11.18 -13.23
C LEU A 44 1.00 10.54 -14.50
N ASP A 45 2.28 10.17 -14.44
CA ASP A 45 2.91 9.36 -15.48
C ASP A 45 2.77 7.88 -15.14
N SER A 46 1.89 7.18 -15.83
CA SER A 46 1.61 5.76 -15.59
C SER A 46 2.82 4.85 -15.80
N LYS A 47 3.87 5.31 -16.46
CA LYS A 47 5.09 4.53 -16.70
C LYS A 47 6.03 4.48 -15.52
N THR A 48 5.97 5.48 -14.65
CA THR A 48 6.91 5.64 -13.54
C THR A 48 6.24 5.89 -12.19
N MET A 49 4.96 6.21 -12.18
CA MET A 49 4.25 6.66 -10.98
C MET A 49 3.09 5.76 -10.62
N VAL A 50 2.81 5.69 -9.32
CA VAL A 50 1.57 5.11 -8.78
C VAL A 50 0.94 6.10 -7.81
N LYS A 51 -0.39 6.16 -7.82
CA LYS A 51 -1.16 7.02 -6.92
C LYS A 51 -1.95 6.15 -5.94
N ASP A 52 -1.84 6.48 -4.67
CA ASP A 52 -2.58 5.83 -3.60
C ASP A 52 -3.00 6.86 -2.55
N ASN A 53 -4.27 6.93 -2.26
CA ASN A 53 -4.88 7.88 -1.31
C ASN A 53 -4.35 9.32 -1.47
N ASN A 54 -4.30 9.80 -2.71
CA ASN A 54 -3.82 11.13 -3.11
C ASN A 54 -2.31 11.35 -2.94
N TRP A 55 -1.54 10.38 -2.46
CA TRP A 55 -0.09 10.39 -2.57
C TRP A 55 0.32 9.87 -3.94
N ILE A 56 1.39 10.43 -4.51
CA ILE A 56 2.02 9.92 -5.73
C ILE A 56 3.45 9.52 -5.41
N ILE A 57 3.81 8.31 -5.80
CA ILE A 57 5.19 7.79 -5.74
C ILE A 57 5.71 7.71 -7.16
N GLU A 58 6.86 8.33 -7.42
CA GLU A 58 7.62 8.14 -8.65
C GLU A 58 8.78 7.18 -8.36
N TYR A 59 8.79 6.06 -9.06
CA TYR A 59 9.86 5.07 -8.94
C TYR A 59 10.95 5.30 -9.99
N ASP A 60 12.20 4.99 -9.61
CA ASP A 60 13.28 4.80 -10.56
C ASP A 60 13.12 3.42 -11.21
N MET A 61 12.49 3.39 -12.37
CA MET A 61 12.12 2.14 -13.04
C MET A 61 13.32 1.37 -13.57
N ASP A 62 14.40 2.04 -13.96
CA ASP A 62 15.62 1.38 -14.40
C ASP A 62 16.26 0.61 -13.24
N LEU A 63 16.35 1.23 -12.09
CA LEU A 63 16.88 0.61 -10.88
C LEU A 63 15.98 -0.52 -10.38
N ALA A 64 14.65 -0.31 -10.41
CA ALA A 64 13.70 -1.35 -10.04
C ALA A 64 13.81 -2.60 -10.92
N ARG A 65 13.98 -2.41 -12.23
CA ARG A 65 14.18 -3.51 -13.18
C ARG A 65 15.48 -4.25 -12.93
N MET A 66 16.56 -3.54 -12.59
CA MET A 66 17.82 -4.17 -12.20
C MET A 66 17.65 -5.11 -11.02
N PHE A 67 16.99 -4.67 -9.97
CA PHE A 67 16.72 -5.51 -8.79
C PHE A 67 15.82 -6.70 -9.14
N ALA A 68 14.80 -6.49 -9.96
CA ALA A 68 13.91 -7.57 -10.38
C ALA A 68 14.65 -8.65 -11.18
N ILE A 69 15.54 -8.28 -12.07
CA ILE A 69 16.38 -9.21 -12.81
C ILE A 69 17.31 -9.96 -11.86
N SER A 70 18.06 -9.25 -11.04
CA SER A 70 19.12 -9.84 -10.22
C SER A 70 18.62 -10.66 -9.05
N LYS A 71 17.49 -10.26 -8.43
CA LYS A 71 16.99 -10.89 -7.20
C LYS A 71 15.75 -11.75 -7.39
N LEU A 72 14.95 -11.49 -8.41
CA LEU A 72 13.72 -12.23 -8.69
C LEU A 72 13.80 -13.08 -9.98
N SER A 73 14.88 -12.99 -10.73
CA SER A 73 15.03 -13.64 -12.05
C SER A 73 13.85 -13.35 -12.97
N MET A 74 13.38 -12.12 -12.94
CA MET A 74 12.13 -11.70 -13.56
C MET A 74 12.40 -10.97 -14.87
N ASN A 75 11.50 -11.13 -15.86
CA ASN A 75 11.55 -10.35 -17.09
C ASN A 75 11.32 -8.87 -16.77
N PRO A 76 12.24 -7.96 -17.13
CA PRO A 76 12.09 -6.53 -16.84
C PRO A 76 10.84 -5.89 -17.46
N ALA A 77 10.32 -6.45 -18.56
CA ALA A 77 9.09 -5.98 -19.19
C ALA A 77 7.85 -6.15 -18.30
N HIS A 78 7.89 -7.02 -17.31
CA HIS A 78 6.80 -7.24 -16.36
C HIS A 78 6.87 -6.33 -15.12
N VAL A 79 7.88 -5.49 -15.00
CA VAL A 79 8.04 -4.57 -13.87
C VAL A 79 7.36 -3.25 -14.19
N SER A 80 6.28 -2.96 -13.48
CA SER A 80 5.53 -1.71 -13.56
C SER A 80 5.49 -1.01 -12.20
N PRO A 81 5.14 0.27 -12.12
CA PRO A 81 4.94 0.93 -10.83
C PRO A 81 3.88 0.21 -9.97
N GLU A 82 2.80 -0.25 -10.59
CA GLU A 82 1.74 -1.01 -9.91
C GLU A 82 2.29 -2.32 -9.33
N PHE A 83 3.10 -3.04 -10.08
CA PHE A 83 3.74 -4.27 -9.62
C PHE A 83 4.59 -4.00 -8.37
N ILE A 84 5.44 -2.98 -8.41
CA ILE A 84 6.33 -2.63 -7.28
C ILE A 84 5.50 -2.31 -6.03
N PHE A 85 4.43 -1.57 -6.19
CA PHE A 85 3.57 -1.14 -5.11
C PHE A 85 2.67 -2.27 -4.59
N ASP A 86 1.93 -2.93 -5.48
CA ASP A 86 0.92 -3.94 -5.11
C ASP A 86 1.55 -5.20 -4.54
N GLU A 87 2.71 -5.61 -5.05
CA GLU A 87 3.46 -6.76 -4.51
C GLU A 87 4.26 -6.42 -3.24
N GLY A 88 4.27 -5.16 -2.84
CA GLY A 88 4.87 -4.74 -1.59
C GLY A 88 6.37 -4.57 -1.60
N TYR A 89 7.01 -4.59 -2.76
CA TYR A 89 8.48 -4.44 -2.82
C TYR A 89 8.94 -3.06 -2.36
N VAL A 90 8.20 -2.00 -2.73
CA VAL A 90 8.39 -0.64 -2.21
C VAL A 90 7.01 -0.01 -2.05
N THR A 91 6.48 0.01 -0.85
CA THR A 91 5.11 0.45 -0.57
C THR A 91 5.00 1.08 0.82
N TRP A 92 3.80 1.51 1.21
CA TRP A 92 3.57 2.05 2.55
C TRP A 92 3.78 0.99 3.63
N ARG A 93 4.32 1.42 4.78
CA ARG A 93 4.31 0.60 5.99
C ARG A 93 2.88 0.37 6.46
N GLU A 94 2.15 1.46 6.58
CA GLU A 94 0.73 1.42 6.92
C GLU A 94 -0.08 1.31 5.64
N MET A 95 -0.96 0.35 5.62
CA MET A 95 -1.63 -0.04 4.41
C MET A 95 -2.83 0.81 4.08
N TYR A 96 -3.52 1.28 5.10
CA TYR A 96 -4.70 2.10 4.98
C TYR A 96 -5.12 2.60 6.37
N PRO A 97 -6.04 3.58 6.45
CA PRO A 97 -6.52 4.08 7.73
C PRO A 97 -7.06 3.00 8.66
N GLY A 98 -7.40 1.85 8.11
CA GLY A 98 -7.92 0.74 8.86
C GLY A 98 -7.02 0.18 9.94
N GLU A 99 -5.72 0.42 9.91
CA GLU A 99 -4.83 0.04 11.00
C GLU A 99 -4.86 1.05 12.16
N THR A 100 -5.25 2.27 11.87
CA THR A 100 -5.36 3.36 12.85
C THR A 100 -6.80 3.79 13.10
N GLU A 101 -7.74 3.35 12.25
CA GLU A 101 -9.16 3.63 12.37
C GLU A 101 -9.76 2.87 13.56
N ASP A 102 -10.56 3.56 14.36
CA ASP A 102 -11.29 2.91 15.44
C ASP A 102 -12.50 2.15 14.88
N ILE A 103 -12.38 0.84 14.85
CA ILE A 103 -13.43 -0.08 14.39
C ILE A 103 -14.16 -0.79 15.53
N THR A 104 -13.99 -0.30 16.76
CA THR A 104 -14.52 -0.95 17.97
C THR A 104 -16.04 -1.13 17.89
N ASP A 105 -16.76 -0.09 17.49
CA ASP A 105 -18.24 -0.14 17.40
C ASP A 105 -18.70 -1.15 16.34
N GLU A 106 -18.05 -1.18 15.19
CA GLU A 106 -18.39 -2.12 14.11
C GLU A 106 -18.12 -3.57 14.55
N ARG A 107 -16.99 -3.81 15.20
CA ARG A 107 -16.63 -5.13 15.73
C ARG A 107 -17.59 -5.58 16.83
N ASN A 108 -17.97 -4.69 17.73
CA ASN A 108 -18.85 -5.01 18.85
C ASN A 108 -20.25 -5.43 18.41
N LYS A 109 -20.65 -5.13 17.19
CA LYS A 109 -21.92 -5.63 16.61
C LYS A 109 -21.81 -7.08 16.16
N ILE A 110 -20.61 -7.55 15.83
CA ILE A 110 -20.37 -8.87 15.24
C ILE A 110 -19.89 -9.87 16.30
N ILE A 111 -19.01 -9.45 17.20
CA ILE A 111 -18.38 -10.34 18.19
C ILE A 111 -19.37 -11.14 19.03
N PRO A 112 -20.51 -10.58 19.53
CA PRO A 112 -21.48 -11.37 20.31
C PRO A 112 -22.06 -12.58 19.58
N MET A 113 -22.07 -12.55 18.24
CA MET A 113 -22.57 -13.67 17.43
C MET A 113 -21.69 -14.92 17.54
N LYS A 114 -20.45 -14.76 17.94
CA LYS A 114 -19.47 -15.86 18.09
C LYS A 114 -19.96 -16.93 19.05
N ASP A 115 -20.58 -16.55 20.15
CA ASP A 115 -21.04 -17.47 21.17
C ASP A 115 -22.45 -18.01 20.90
N SER A 116 -23.29 -17.23 20.21
CA SER A 116 -24.68 -17.61 19.91
C SER A 116 -24.81 -18.39 18.61
N ASP A 117 -24.11 -18.01 17.56
CA ASP A 117 -24.12 -18.67 16.25
C ASP A 117 -22.74 -18.52 15.58
N PRO A 118 -21.80 -19.45 15.83
CA PRO A 118 -20.45 -19.37 15.25
C PRO A 118 -20.43 -19.36 13.73
N LYS A 119 -21.39 -19.99 13.08
CA LYS A 119 -21.48 -20.06 11.62
C LYS A 119 -21.88 -18.71 11.03
N GLU A 120 -22.87 -18.07 11.63
CA GLU A 120 -23.30 -16.73 11.24
C GLU A 120 -22.23 -15.69 11.56
N TYR A 121 -21.51 -15.86 12.69
CA TYR A 121 -20.36 -15.02 13.02
C TYR A 121 -19.29 -15.01 11.93
N LEU A 122 -18.89 -16.19 11.44
CA LEU A 122 -17.90 -16.30 10.37
C LEU A 122 -18.37 -15.64 9.06
N ALA A 123 -19.64 -15.84 8.71
CA ALA A 123 -20.24 -15.19 7.55
C ALA A 123 -20.27 -13.67 7.70
N ALA A 124 -20.66 -13.17 8.87
CA ALA A 124 -20.75 -11.74 9.16
C ALA A 124 -19.37 -11.06 9.15
N ILE A 125 -18.35 -11.70 9.72
CA ILE A 125 -17.00 -11.11 9.76
C ILE A 125 -16.36 -11.09 8.38
N ASN A 126 -16.60 -12.11 7.56
CA ASN A 126 -16.13 -12.12 6.17
C ASN A 126 -16.82 -11.03 5.33
N THR A 127 -18.11 -10.87 5.44
CA THR A 127 -18.87 -9.83 4.76
C THR A 127 -18.38 -8.46 5.17
N TRP A 128 -18.21 -8.22 6.47
CA TRP A 128 -17.69 -6.95 6.99
C TRP A 128 -16.29 -6.64 6.46
N ALA A 129 -15.39 -7.63 6.45
CA ALA A 129 -14.02 -7.44 5.94
C ALA A 129 -14.00 -7.07 4.45
N VAL A 130 -14.81 -7.75 3.63
CA VAL A 130 -14.91 -7.47 2.20
C VAL A 130 -15.49 -6.08 1.94
N GLU A 131 -16.56 -5.73 2.62
CA GLU A 131 -17.21 -4.41 2.49
C GLU A 131 -16.28 -3.29 2.92
N ARG A 132 -15.50 -3.49 3.99
CA ARG A 132 -14.52 -2.52 4.48
C ARG A 132 -13.41 -2.29 3.47
N ILE A 133 -12.86 -3.35 2.89
CA ILE A 133 -11.84 -3.26 1.84
C ILE A 133 -12.40 -2.50 0.63
N GLN A 134 -13.64 -2.81 0.21
CA GLN A 134 -14.26 -2.12 -0.91
C GLN A 134 -14.48 -0.64 -0.63
N ARG A 135 -14.94 -0.30 0.57
CA ARG A 135 -15.10 1.11 1.00
C ARG A 135 -13.78 1.87 0.94
N LEU A 136 -12.68 1.26 1.41
CA LEU A 136 -11.37 1.87 1.38
C LEU A 136 -10.86 2.08 -0.04
N LYS A 137 -11.14 1.14 -0.94
CA LYS A 137 -10.81 1.29 -2.37
C LYS A 137 -11.62 2.42 -3.00
N ASP A 138 -12.90 2.51 -2.69
CA ASP A 138 -13.77 3.59 -3.18
C ASP A 138 -13.29 4.96 -2.68
N ASP A 139 -12.70 5.01 -1.48
CA ASP A 139 -12.07 6.21 -0.91
C ASP A 139 -10.71 6.54 -1.53
N GLY A 140 -10.21 5.73 -2.45
CA GLY A 140 -8.96 5.97 -3.18
C GLY A 140 -7.75 5.20 -2.67
N TRP A 141 -7.93 4.23 -1.79
CA TRP A 141 -6.87 3.36 -1.31
C TRP A 141 -6.66 2.19 -2.27
N ARG A 142 -5.45 2.08 -2.77
CA ARG A 142 -5.06 1.02 -3.69
C ARG A 142 -4.77 -0.29 -2.97
N LYS A 143 -4.11 -0.19 -1.83
CA LYS A 143 -3.57 -1.34 -1.12
C LYS A 143 -4.41 -1.70 0.10
N ALA A 144 -4.72 -2.97 0.24
CA ALA A 144 -5.52 -3.50 1.34
C ALA A 144 -4.88 -4.72 2.05
N VAL A 145 -3.62 -5.04 1.74
CA VAL A 145 -2.94 -6.23 2.28
C VAL A 145 -1.56 -5.87 2.81
N ARG A 146 -1.21 -6.42 3.97
CA ARG A 146 0.11 -6.26 4.58
C ARG A 146 1.04 -7.41 4.16
N PHE A 147 2.30 -7.10 3.87
CA PHE A 147 3.27 -8.09 3.39
C PHE A 147 4.32 -8.52 4.42
N CYS A 148 4.45 -7.82 5.51
CA CYS A 148 5.42 -8.23 6.54
C CYS A 148 4.85 -8.23 7.95
#